data_e749c7c80aa8785b2e100aeb9836fe0f
#
_entry.id   e749c7c80aa8785b2e100aeb9836fe0f
#
_cell.length_a   1.000
_cell.length_b   1.000
_cell.length_c   1.000
_cell.angle_alpha   90.00
_cell.angle_beta   90.00
_cell.angle_gamma   90.00
#
_symmetry.space_group_name_H-M   'P 1'
#
loop_
_entity.id
_entity.type
_entity.pdbx_description
1 polymer ?
#
loop_
_entity_poly.entity_id
_entity_poly.type
_entity_poly.pdbx_seq_one_letter_code
_entity_poly.pdbx_strand_id
1 'polypeptide(L)'
;MELSNDAVLKIEQALSIPRLSKYENFYKDKGEPYEKSDVLMLYERNLIISNKFFYLLNYFEVVLRNAVVQAIEISFRCNETNSWHENEAFIRSLSRRGRYSPKSMFDSAKEKFPDSPSKMIPELKFVFWQKMLMANYEERIWQGCFNSIFPNATVENRQIFYDWTDQLRELRNRIAHHEPIIFNRNLENDLEVLTKFIYCRCINTYDFIEQSALDLKEYLCTRQISQNPYP
;
A
#
# COMPACT_ATOMS: atom_id res chain seq x y z
N MET A 1 29.38 -12.10 1.34
CA MET A 1 30.42 -11.45 2.19
C MET A 1 30.27 -12.07 3.57
N GLU A 2 31.23 -12.88 4.00
CA GLU A 2 31.21 -13.42 5.36
C GLU A 2 31.52 -12.29 6.36
N LEU A 3 30.60 -12.04 7.26
CA LEU A 3 30.78 -11.05 8.33
C LEU A 3 31.59 -11.69 9.47
N SER A 4 32.61 -10.99 9.97
CA SER A 4 33.30 -11.43 11.18
C SER A 4 32.37 -11.29 12.39
N ASN A 5 32.59 -12.10 13.44
CA ASN A 5 31.77 -12.03 14.67
C ASN A 5 31.79 -10.63 15.30
N ASP A 6 32.90 -9.90 15.25
CA ASP A 6 32.98 -8.52 15.74
C ASP A 6 32.10 -7.57 14.92
N ALA A 7 32.07 -7.73 13.58
CA ALA A 7 31.20 -6.95 12.72
C ALA A 7 29.72 -7.23 13.01
N VAL A 8 29.33 -8.48 13.18
CA VAL A 8 27.97 -8.90 13.53
C VAL A 8 27.52 -8.24 14.84
N LEU A 9 28.34 -8.27 15.88
CA LEU A 9 28.02 -7.64 17.18
C LEU A 9 27.85 -6.12 17.06
N LYS A 10 28.67 -5.44 16.26
CA LYS A 10 28.57 -4.00 16.03
C LYS A 10 27.30 -3.64 15.27
N ILE A 11 26.90 -4.45 14.26
CA ILE A 11 25.67 -4.28 13.53
C ILE A 11 24.45 -4.49 14.44
N GLU A 12 24.45 -5.53 15.29
CA GLU A 12 23.38 -5.77 16.26
C GLU A 12 23.20 -4.58 17.22
N GLN A 13 24.30 -4.01 17.69
CA GLN A 13 24.25 -2.81 18.55
C GLN A 13 23.66 -1.61 17.81
N ALA A 14 24.00 -1.41 16.54
CA ALA A 14 23.50 -0.30 15.73
C ALA A 14 22.01 -0.44 15.38
N LEU A 15 21.54 -1.65 15.08
CA LEU A 15 20.15 -1.94 14.72
C LEU A 15 19.23 -2.13 15.93
N SER A 16 19.77 -2.40 17.09
CA SER A 16 19.15 -2.75 18.37
C SER A 16 18.60 -4.20 18.44
N ILE A 17 18.79 -4.82 19.62
CA ILE A 17 18.30 -6.17 19.92
C ILE A 17 16.78 -6.29 19.77
N PRO A 18 15.93 -5.34 20.26
CA PRO A 18 14.50 -5.43 20.07
C PRO A 18 14.06 -5.45 18.59
N ARG A 19 14.81 -4.80 17.70
CA ARG A 19 14.54 -4.82 16.26
C ARG A 19 14.79 -6.20 15.66
N LEU A 20 15.86 -6.84 16.04
CA LEU A 20 16.30 -8.13 15.50
C LEU A 20 15.60 -9.33 16.16
N SER A 21 15.05 -9.17 17.37
CA SER A 21 14.42 -10.27 18.12
C SER A 21 13.31 -11.01 17.36
N LYS A 22 12.53 -10.32 16.51
CA LYS A 22 11.48 -10.96 15.70
C LYS A 22 12.07 -11.93 14.68
N TYR A 23 13.24 -11.62 14.14
CA TYR A 23 13.94 -12.46 13.17
C TYR A 23 14.65 -13.62 13.86
N GLU A 24 15.19 -13.37 15.04
CA GLU A 24 15.79 -14.42 15.88
C GLU A 24 14.73 -15.43 16.35
N ASN A 25 13.56 -14.96 16.77
CA ASN A 25 12.46 -15.81 17.21
C ASN A 25 11.96 -16.72 16.07
N PHE A 26 12.04 -16.29 14.81
CA PHE A 26 11.70 -17.15 13.68
C PHE A 26 12.52 -18.45 13.65
N TYR A 27 13.82 -18.39 13.96
CA TYR A 27 14.67 -19.59 14.05
C TYR A 27 14.40 -20.38 15.32
N LYS A 28 14.23 -19.69 16.47
CA LYS A 28 13.90 -20.33 17.77
C LYS A 28 12.60 -21.12 17.70
N ASP A 29 11.57 -20.56 17.10
CA ASP A 29 10.24 -21.19 16.98
C ASP A 29 10.28 -22.43 16.08
N LYS A 30 11.19 -22.48 15.12
CA LYS A 30 11.42 -23.65 14.25
C LYS A 30 12.28 -24.73 14.92
N GLY A 31 13.01 -24.41 15.99
CA GLY A 31 13.98 -25.31 16.60
C GLY A 31 15.21 -25.57 15.71
N GLU A 32 15.45 -24.72 14.72
CA GLU A 32 16.58 -24.83 13.79
C GLU A 32 17.83 -24.16 14.41
N PRO A 33 19.04 -24.76 14.28
CA PRO A 33 20.27 -24.08 14.64
C PRO A 33 20.49 -22.87 13.74
N TYR A 34 20.95 -21.76 14.31
CA TYR A 34 21.22 -20.53 13.57
C TYR A 34 22.40 -19.78 14.18
N GLU A 35 23.04 -18.96 13.36
CA GLU A 35 24.03 -17.98 13.77
C GLU A 35 23.42 -16.57 13.76
N LYS A 36 24.08 -15.62 14.42
CA LYS A 36 23.63 -14.22 14.41
C LYS A 36 23.69 -13.59 13.03
N SER A 37 24.62 -14.04 12.19
CA SER A 37 24.68 -13.69 10.77
C SER A 37 23.40 -14.05 10.01
N ASP A 38 22.77 -15.19 10.31
CA ASP A 38 21.52 -15.63 9.66
C ASP A 38 20.36 -14.68 10.00
N VAL A 39 20.32 -14.20 11.26
CA VAL A 39 19.34 -13.20 11.72
C VAL A 39 19.49 -11.90 10.93
N LEU A 40 20.73 -11.43 10.72
CA LEU A 40 21.00 -10.23 9.94
C LEU A 40 20.63 -10.40 8.47
N MET A 41 20.92 -11.56 7.88
CA MET A 41 20.55 -11.88 6.50
C MET A 41 19.04 -11.93 6.32
N LEU A 42 18.30 -12.48 7.28
CA LEU A 42 16.84 -12.51 7.25
C LEU A 42 16.25 -11.09 7.38
N TYR A 43 16.85 -10.24 8.21
CA TYR A 43 16.51 -8.82 8.31
C TYR A 43 16.74 -8.10 6.98
N GLU A 44 17.90 -8.27 6.35
CA GLU A 44 18.22 -7.68 5.04
C GLU A 44 17.23 -8.14 3.97
N ARG A 45 16.92 -9.44 3.93
CA ARG A 45 15.91 -9.98 3.02
C ARG A 45 14.57 -9.28 3.18
N ASN A 46 14.12 -9.05 4.42
CA ASN A 46 12.90 -8.30 4.67
C ASN A 46 12.96 -6.88 4.11
N LEU A 47 14.09 -6.19 4.25
CA LEU A 47 14.28 -4.84 3.70
C LEU A 47 14.23 -4.83 2.17
N ILE A 48 14.87 -5.77 1.51
CA ILE A 48 14.85 -5.89 0.04
C ILE A 48 13.41 -6.10 -0.46
N ILE A 49 12.68 -7.03 0.14
CA ILE A 49 11.28 -7.30 -0.22
C ILE A 49 10.42 -6.06 0.05
N SER A 50 10.60 -5.41 1.20
CA SER A 50 9.88 -4.20 1.58
C SER A 50 10.10 -3.07 0.57
N ASN A 51 11.33 -2.86 0.11
CA ASN A 51 11.67 -1.85 -0.90
C ASN A 51 11.02 -2.14 -2.25
N LYS A 52 11.04 -3.41 -2.70
CA LYS A 52 10.38 -3.81 -3.95
C LYS A 52 8.88 -3.59 -3.88
N PHE A 53 8.22 -3.96 -2.78
CA PHE A 53 6.81 -3.64 -2.55
C PHE A 53 6.55 -2.14 -2.47
N PHE A 54 7.38 -1.39 -1.76
CA PHE A 54 7.21 0.05 -1.59
C PHE A 54 7.22 0.79 -2.94
N TYR A 55 8.08 0.38 -3.85
CA TYR A 55 8.09 0.90 -5.21
C TYR A 55 6.74 0.72 -5.91
N LEU A 56 6.18 -0.49 -5.90
CA LEU A 56 4.90 -0.80 -6.52
C LEU A 56 3.71 -0.13 -5.79
N LEU A 57 3.76 -0.07 -4.46
CA LEU A 57 2.76 0.60 -3.63
C LEU A 57 2.66 2.10 -3.91
N ASN A 58 3.75 2.76 -4.33
CA ASN A 58 3.69 4.16 -4.75
C ASN A 58 2.82 4.34 -5.99
N TYR A 59 2.92 3.45 -7.00
CA TYR A 59 2.01 3.47 -8.15
C TYR A 59 0.57 3.21 -7.72
N PHE A 60 0.34 2.18 -6.92
CA PHE A 60 -0.99 1.85 -6.40
C PHE A 60 -1.63 3.04 -5.68
N GLU A 61 -0.89 3.71 -4.78
CA GLU A 61 -1.41 4.84 -4.01
C GLU A 61 -1.79 6.02 -4.93
N VAL A 62 -0.99 6.34 -5.93
CA VAL A 62 -1.30 7.39 -6.91
C VAL A 62 -2.50 7.01 -7.78
N VAL A 63 -2.55 5.77 -8.26
CA VAL A 63 -3.66 5.23 -9.05
C VAL A 63 -4.97 5.28 -8.28
N LEU A 64 -4.96 4.86 -7.00
CA LEU A 64 -6.12 4.92 -6.11
C LEU A 64 -6.62 6.36 -5.92
N ARG A 65 -5.73 7.29 -5.59
CA ARG A 65 -6.07 8.71 -5.37
C ARG A 65 -6.75 9.30 -6.60
N ASN A 66 -6.16 9.12 -7.76
CA ASN A 66 -6.68 9.65 -9.02
C ASN A 66 -8.00 8.98 -9.42
N ALA A 67 -8.16 7.68 -9.18
CA ALA A 67 -9.41 6.98 -9.42
C ALA A 67 -10.55 7.54 -8.56
N VAL A 68 -10.29 7.77 -7.28
CA VAL A 68 -11.28 8.35 -6.36
C VAL A 68 -11.62 9.79 -6.72
N VAL A 69 -10.63 10.62 -7.04
CA VAL A 69 -10.87 12.01 -7.47
C VAL A 69 -11.74 12.03 -8.71
N GLN A 70 -11.40 11.25 -9.74
CA GLN A 70 -12.20 11.18 -10.97
C GLN A 70 -13.63 10.68 -10.71
N ALA A 71 -13.80 9.68 -9.83
CA ALA A 71 -15.13 9.21 -9.45
C ALA A 71 -15.96 10.32 -8.79
N ILE A 72 -15.35 11.12 -7.91
CA ILE A 72 -16.00 12.29 -7.27
C ILE A 72 -16.37 13.32 -8.34
N GLU A 73 -15.46 13.67 -9.24
CA GLU A 73 -15.68 14.66 -10.29
C GLU A 73 -16.86 14.27 -11.20
N ILE A 74 -16.95 13.01 -11.61
CA ILE A 74 -18.05 12.51 -12.42
C ILE A 74 -19.36 12.57 -11.64
N SER A 75 -19.38 12.02 -10.42
CA SER A 75 -20.61 11.83 -9.64
C SER A 75 -21.20 13.14 -9.13
N PHE A 76 -20.34 14.10 -8.83
CA PHE A 76 -20.77 15.44 -8.38
C PHE A 76 -20.74 16.50 -9.50
N ARG A 77 -20.53 16.07 -10.76
CA ARG A 77 -20.53 16.93 -11.95
C ARG A 77 -19.59 18.14 -11.78
N CYS A 78 -18.39 17.86 -11.29
CA CYS A 78 -17.38 18.90 -11.12
C CYS A 78 -16.88 19.41 -12.48
N ASN A 79 -16.44 20.67 -12.51
CA ASN A 79 -15.88 21.35 -13.68
C ASN A 79 -14.84 22.38 -13.25
N GLU A 80 -14.32 23.20 -14.16
CA GLU A 80 -13.29 24.20 -13.90
C GLU A 80 -13.72 25.25 -12.84
N THR A 81 -15.01 25.60 -12.79
CA THR A 81 -15.56 26.59 -11.83
C THR A 81 -16.09 25.98 -10.55
N ASN A 82 -16.19 24.66 -10.48
CA ASN A 82 -16.71 23.91 -9.32
C ASN A 82 -15.90 22.64 -9.18
N SER A 83 -14.65 22.77 -8.82
CA SER A 83 -13.74 21.63 -8.67
C SER A 83 -14.12 20.76 -7.45
N TRP A 84 -13.69 19.50 -7.43
CA TRP A 84 -14.10 18.54 -6.40
C TRP A 84 -13.86 19.02 -4.96
N HIS A 85 -12.80 19.79 -4.71
CA HIS A 85 -12.45 20.30 -3.38
C HIS A 85 -13.28 21.52 -2.94
N GLU A 86 -14.05 22.14 -3.84
CA GLU A 86 -14.97 23.23 -3.58
C GLU A 86 -16.44 22.81 -3.69
N ASN A 87 -16.70 21.62 -4.26
CA ASN A 87 -18.05 21.14 -4.48
C ASN A 87 -18.77 20.90 -3.14
N GLU A 88 -19.72 21.77 -2.82
CA GLU A 88 -20.45 21.72 -1.55
C GLU A 88 -21.24 20.43 -1.35
N ALA A 89 -21.79 19.83 -2.41
CA ALA A 89 -22.55 18.60 -2.32
C ALA A 89 -21.63 17.44 -1.91
N PHE A 90 -20.43 17.37 -2.50
CA PHE A 90 -19.40 16.40 -2.09
C PHE A 90 -18.96 16.66 -0.64
N ILE A 91 -18.61 17.91 -0.29
CA ILE A 91 -18.12 18.25 1.05
C ILE A 91 -19.16 17.91 2.14
N ARG A 92 -20.45 18.17 1.87
CA ARG A 92 -21.56 17.81 2.79
C ARG A 92 -21.75 16.29 2.89
N SER A 93 -21.39 15.52 1.87
CA SER A 93 -21.50 14.05 1.85
C SER A 93 -20.45 13.36 2.73
N LEU A 94 -19.36 14.06 3.09
CA LEU A 94 -18.27 13.50 3.85
C LEU A 94 -18.69 13.15 5.29
N SER A 95 -18.43 11.90 5.67
CA SER A 95 -18.73 11.41 7.03
C SER A 95 -17.90 12.17 8.08
N ARG A 96 -18.58 12.55 9.18
CA ARG A 96 -17.97 13.21 10.35
C ARG A 96 -17.67 12.22 11.49
N ARG A 97 -17.93 10.92 11.29
CA ARG A 97 -17.82 9.91 12.35
C ARG A 97 -16.41 9.32 12.43
N GLY A 98 -15.96 9.11 13.68
CA GLY A 98 -14.70 8.43 13.99
C GLY A 98 -13.47 9.34 14.02
N ARG A 99 -12.40 8.83 14.65
CA ARG A 99 -11.12 9.56 14.90
C ARG A 99 -10.48 10.11 13.62
N TYR A 100 -10.58 9.38 12.52
CA TYR A 100 -10.10 9.79 11.19
C TYR A 100 -11.30 9.97 10.26
N SER A 101 -12.19 10.93 10.62
CA SER A 101 -13.36 11.19 9.77
C SER A 101 -12.92 11.78 8.43
N PRO A 102 -13.53 11.38 7.31
CA PRO A 102 -13.23 11.97 6.01
C PRO A 102 -13.37 13.50 6.01
N LYS A 103 -14.41 14.03 6.69
CA LYS A 103 -14.62 15.48 6.78
C LYS A 103 -13.48 16.19 7.50
N SER A 104 -13.01 15.67 8.64
CA SER A 104 -11.90 16.26 9.40
C SER A 104 -10.59 16.24 8.61
N MET A 105 -10.28 15.11 7.93
CA MET A 105 -9.08 15.03 7.09
C MET A 105 -9.13 15.99 5.90
N PHE A 106 -10.31 16.10 5.28
CA PHE A 106 -10.54 17.02 4.18
C PHE A 106 -10.37 18.47 4.61
N ASP A 107 -11.00 18.86 5.74
CA ASP A 107 -10.91 20.23 6.26
C ASP A 107 -9.47 20.63 6.58
N SER A 108 -8.71 19.74 7.22
CA SER A 108 -7.29 20.00 7.53
C SER A 108 -6.44 20.14 6.27
N ALA A 109 -6.71 19.38 5.22
CA ALA A 109 -5.98 19.50 3.96
C ALA A 109 -6.39 20.77 3.20
N LYS A 110 -7.69 21.14 3.22
CA LYS A 110 -8.21 22.37 2.60
C LYS A 110 -7.70 23.63 3.29
N GLU A 111 -7.56 23.62 4.61
CA GLU A 111 -6.99 24.73 5.38
C GLU A 111 -5.53 25.01 4.96
N LYS A 112 -4.74 23.98 4.71
CA LYS A 112 -3.37 24.11 4.22
C LYS A 112 -3.27 24.58 2.77
N PHE A 113 -4.18 24.13 1.91
CA PHE A 113 -4.13 24.34 0.46
C PHE A 113 -5.51 24.72 -0.08
N PRO A 114 -6.05 25.91 0.30
CA PRO A 114 -7.43 26.30 -0.04
C PRO A 114 -7.69 26.36 -1.55
N ASP A 115 -6.71 26.84 -2.33
CA ASP A 115 -6.86 27.11 -3.76
C ASP A 115 -6.04 26.14 -4.65
N SER A 116 -5.58 25.02 -4.09
CA SER A 116 -4.68 24.11 -4.79
C SER A 116 -5.09 22.65 -4.64
N PRO A 117 -6.07 22.17 -5.43
CA PRO A 117 -6.53 20.77 -5.37
C PRO A 117 -5.39 19.78 -5.62
N SER A 118 -4.44 20.10 -6.50
CA SER A 118 -3.27 19.27 -6.78
C SER A 118 -2.34 19.09 -5.58
N LYS A 119 -2.21 20.09 -4.71
CA LYS A 119 -1.45 19.99 -3.45
C LYS A 119 -2.26 19.36 -2.34
N MET A 120 -3.57 19.47 -2.38
CA MET A 120 -4.48 18.87 -1.41
C MET A 120 -4.52 17.33 -1.54
N ILE A 121 -4.45 16.79 -2.75
CA ILE A 121 -4.44 15.33 -3.01
C ILE A 121 -3.33 14.60 -2.22
N PRO A 122 -2.05 14.97 -2.31
CA PRO A 122 -1.00 14.29 -1.55
C PRO A 122 -1.05 14.55 -0.03
N GLU A 123 -1.67 15.65 0.43
CA GLU A 123 -1.85 15.95 1.84
C GLU A 123 -2.89 15.04 2.51
N LEU A 124 -3.89 14.59 1.76
CA LEU A 124 -4.89 13.65 2.25
C LEU A 124 -4.25 12.29 2.52
N LYS A 125 -4.40 11.81 3.76
CA LYS A 125 -3.84 10.53 4.18
C LYS A 125 -4.43 9.37 3.39
N PHE A 126 -3.68 8.28 3.23
CA PHE A 126 -4.12 7.06 2.55
C PHE A 126 -5.52 6.60 3.01
N VAL A 127 -5.78 6.62 4.32
CA VAL A 127 -7.07 6.22 4.90
C VAL A 127 -8.25 7.07 4.41
N PHE A 128 -8.04 8.30 3.95
CA PHE A 128 -9.09 9.10 3.32
C PHE A 128 -9.57 8.43 2.03
N TRP A 129 -8.64 8.08 1.16
CA TRP A 129 -8.91 7.46 -0.13
C TRP A 129 -9.59 6.09 0.02
N GLN A 130 -9.09 5.27 0.96
CA GLN A 130 -9.74 4.00 1.31
C GLN A 130 -11.18 4.20 1.78
N LYS A 131 -11.44 5.20 2.63
CA LYS A 131 -12.79 5.46 3.13
C LYS A 131 -13.78 5.88 2.05
N MET A 132 -13.32 6.47 0.94
CA MET A 132 -14.17 6.77 -0.20
C MET A 132 -14.70 5.51 -0.90
N LEU A 133 -14.08 4.35 -0.65
CA LEU A 133 -14.56 3.03 -1.11
C LEU A 133 -15.54 2.34 -0.12
N MET A 134 -15.90 2.94 1.01
CA MET A 134 -16.85 2.35 1.97
C MET A 134 -18.29 2.31 1.41
N ALA A 135 -19.11 1.39 1.93
CA ALA A 135 -20.49 1.16 1.49
C ALA A 135 -21.37 2.42 1.52
N ASN A 136 -21.14 3.33 2.48
CA ASN A 136 -21.90 4.59 2.57
C ASN A 136 -21.64 5.56 1.41
N TYR A 137 -20.63 5.31 0.57
CA TYR A 137 -20.33 6.09 -0.64
C TYR A 137 -20.75 5.36 -1.94
N GLU A 138 -21.32 4.14 -1.86
CA GLU A 138 -21.74 3.35 -3.02
C GLU A 138 -22.62 4.15 -3.96
N GLU A 139 -23.79 4.58 -3.47
CA GLU A 139 -24.78 5.32 -4.28
C GLU A 139 -24.28 6.72 -4.69
N ARG A 140 -23.48 7.35 -3.84
CA ARG A 140 -23.08 8.75 -4.01
C ARG A 140 -21.91 8.95 -4.95
N ILE A 141 -20.99 7.98 -5.01
CA ILE A 141 -19.75 8.10 -5.77
C ILE A 141 -19.67 7.02 -6.85
N TRP A 142 -19.98 5.75 -6.54
CA TRP A 142 -19.55 4.63 -7.37
C TRP A 142 -20.62 4.09 -8.31
N GLN A 143 -21.89 4.08 -7.91
CA GLN A 143 -22.97 3.39 -8.63
C GLN A 143 -23.08 3.80 -10.12
N GLY A 144 -22.85 5.05 -10.44
CA GLY A 144 -22.97 5.57 -11.80
C GLY A 144 -21.67 5.61 -12.61
N CYS A 145 -20.51 5.43 -11.98
CA CYS A 145 -19.22 5.63 -12.64
C CYS A 145 -18.19 4.51 -12.45
N PHE A 146 -18.47 3.50 -11.61
CA PHE A 146 -17.50 2.46 -11.29
C PHE A 146 -16.84 1.82 -12.53
N ASN A 147 -17.63 1.38 -13.51
CA ASN A 147 -17.11 0.75 -14.71
C ASN A 147 -16.31 1.72 -15.62
N SER A 148 -16.59 3.01 -15.56
CA SER A 148 -15.80 4.01 -16.29
C SER A 148 -14.47 4.31 -15.60
N ILE A 149 -14.43 4.19 -14.28
CA ILE A 149 -13.21 4.36 -13.48
C ILE A 149 -12.31 3.11 -13.55
N PHE A 150 -12.91 1.93 -13.56
CA PHE A 150 -12.22 0.64 -13.62
C PHE A 150 -12.69 -0.17 -14.85
N PRO A 151 -12.31 0.28 -16.06
CA PRO A 151 -12.84 -0.28 -17.31
C PRO A 151 -12.44 -1.74 -17.57
N ASN A 152 -11.41 -2.23 -16.90
CA ASN A 152 -10.92 -3.60 -17.04
C ASN A 152 -11.36 -4.51 -15.88
N ALA A 153 -12.17 -4.01 -14.94
CA ALA A 153 -12.81 -4.85 -13.93
C ALA A 153 -13.91 -5.70 -14.57
N THR A 154 -13.88 -7.02 -14.37
CA THR A 154 -14.82 -7.98 -14.98
C THR A 154 -15.84 -8.51 -14.00
N VAL A 155 -15.40 -8.92 -12.83
CA VAL A 155 -16.21 -9.49 -11.74
C VAL A 155 -16.06 -8.70 -10.45
N GLU A 156 -15.11 -7.80 -10.41
CA GLU A 156 -14.79 -6.96 -9.25
C GLU A 156 -15.84 -5.84 -9.10
N ASN A 157 -16.14 -5.54 -7.87
CA ASN A 157 -17.04 -4.45 -7.48
C ASN A 157 -16.39 -3.55 -6.44
N ARG A 158 -17.03 -2.45 -6.09
CA ARG A 158 -16.52 -1.52 -5.08
C ARG A 158 -16.08 -2.19 -3.77
N GLN A 159 -16.83 -3.24 -3.29
CA GLN A 159 -16.47 -3.92 -2.04
C GLN A 159 -15.14 -4.66 -2.17
N ILE A 160 -14.92 -5.36 -3.27
CA ILE A 160 -13.64 -6.03 -3.55
C ILE A 160 -12.50 -5.01 -3.58
N PHE A 161 -12.71 -3.85 -4.22
CA PHE A 161 -11.70 -2.78 -4.24
C PHE A 161 -11.43 -2.18 -2.86
N TYR A 162 -12.44 -2.08 -2.00
CA TYR A 162 -12.27 -1.70 -0.61
C TYR A 162 -11.40 -2.71 0.15
N ASP A 163 -11.69 -4.00 0.01
CA ASP A 163 -10.96 -5.07 0.69
C ASP A 163 -9.50 -5.14 0.23
N TRP A 164 -9.26 -5.04 -1.08
CA TRP A 164 -7.91 -4.94 -1.64
C TRP A 164 -7.15 -3.72 -1.12
N THR A 165 -7.83 -2.58 -1.08
CA THR A 165 -7.22 -1.33 -0.58
C THR A 165 -6.88 -1.44 0.91
N ASP A 166 -7.71 -2.10 1.72
CA ASP A 166 -7.44 -2.33 3.14
C ASP A 166 -6.23 -3.26 3.34
N GLN A 167 -6.17 -4.36 2.60
CA GLN A 167 -5.05 -5.29 2.60
C GLN A 167 -3.72 -4.60 2.24
N LEU A 168 -3.71 -3.79 1.17
CA LEU A 168 -2.51 -3.08 0.73
C LEU A 168 -2.13 -1.92 1.66
N ARG A 169 -3.11 -1.26 2.29
CA ARG A 169 -2.86 -0.26 3.34
C ARG A 169 -2.14 -0.86 4.54
N GLU A 170 -2.55 -2.05 4.96
CA GLU A 170 -1.87 -2.76 6.05
C GLU A 170 -0.43 -3.12 5.69
N LEU A 171 -0.19 -3.65 4.49
CA LEU A 171 1.16 -3.93 4.00
C LEU A 171 2.01 -2.65 3.98
N ARG A 172 1.47 -1.58 3.37
CA ARG A 172 2.15 -0.27 3.30
C ARG A 172 2.49 0.27 4.67
N ASN A 173 1.59 0.17 5.65
CA ASN A 173 1.83 0.66 7.00
C ASN A 173 2.92 -0.16 7.71
N ARG A 174 2.93 -1.49 7.57
CA ARG A 174 4.01 -2.33 8.13
C ARG A 174 5.37 -1.95 7.54
N ILE A 175 5.45 -1.74 6.22
CA ILE A 175 6.69 -1.30 5.57
C ILE A 175 7.12 0.08 6.10
N ALA A 176 6.21 1.05 6.17
CA ALA A 176 6.48 2.40 6.66
C ALA A 176 6.92 2.44 8.13
N HIS A 177 6.48 1.48 8.95
CA HIS A 177 6.90 1.32 10.35
C HIS A 177 8.10 0.39 10.50
N HIS A 178 8.74 -0.01 9.39
CA HIS A 178 9.87 -0.95 9.38
C HIS A 178 9.56 -2.28 10.09
N GLU A 179 8.31 -2.72 10.05
CA GLU A 179 7.90 -4.01 10.60
C GLU A 179 8.23 -5.15 9.62
N PRO A 180 8.56 -6.36 10.12
CA PRO A 180 8.74 -7.50 9.23
C PRO A 180 7.46 -7.82 8.47
N ILE A 181 7.58 -7.99 7.16
CA ILE A 181 6.47 -8.39 6.29
C ILE A 181 6.59 -9.85 5.84
N ILE A 182 7.77 -10.47 5.99
CA ILE A 182 8.06 -11.84 5.56
C ILE A 182 7.45 -12.93 6.46
N PHE A 183 6.91 -12.55 7.63
CA PHE A 183 6.30 -13.47 8.57
C PHE A 183 4.77 -13.36 8.54
N ASN A 184 4.10 -14.53 8.54
CA ASN A 184 2.64 -14.64 8.71
C ASN A 184 1.81 -13.80 7.72
N ARG A 185 2.32 -13.62 6.47
CA ARG A 185 1.65 -12.88 5.42
C ARG A 185 1.84 -13.56 4.07
N ASN A 186 0.78 -13.61 3.27
CA ASN A 186 0.86 -14.09 1.89
C ASN A 186 1.26 -12.95 0.97
N LEU A 187 2.57 -12.75 0.78
CA LEU A 187 3.13 -11.69 -0.05
C LEU A 187 2.84 -11.86 -1.54
N GLU A 188 2.68 -13.10 -2.00
CA GLU A 188 2.31 -13.39 -3.39
C GLU A 188 0.90 -12.89 -3.67
N ASN A 189 -0.05 -13.14 -2.75
CA ASN A 189 -1.40 -12.60 -2.86
C ASN A 189 -1.42 -11.06 -2.76
N ASP A 190 -0.57 -10.46 -1.92
CA ASP A 190 -0.45 -8.99 -1.86
C ASP A 190 0.01 -8.41 -3.20
N LEU A 191 0.97 -9.05 -3.87
CA LEU A 191 1.45 -8.64 -5.18
C LEU A 191 0.38 -8.82 -6.26
N GLU A 192 -0.34 -9.93 -6.24
CA GLU A 192 -1.45 -10.19 -7.17
C GLU A 192 -2.55 -9.13 -7.03
N VAL A 193 -2.99 -8.86 -5.81
CA VAL A 193 -4.00 -7.84 -5.51
C VAL A 193 -3.55 -6.45 -5.99
N LEU A 194 -2.30 -6.08 -5.74
CA LEU A 194 -1.73 -4.79 -6.14
C LEU A 194 -1.72 -4.63 -7.66
N THR A 195 -1.20 -5.62 -8.36
CA THR A 195 -1.11 -5.59 -9.83
C THR A 195 -2.48 -5.64 -10.47
N LYS A 196 -3.40 -6.45 -9.93
CA LYS A 196 -4.78 -6.55 -10.43
C LYS A 196 -5.55 -5.24 -10.25
N PHE A 197 -5.40 -4.55 -9.12
CA PHE A 197 -6.00 -3.23 -8.92
C PHE A 197 -5.55 -2.24 -10.00
N ILE A 198 -4.24 -2.18 -10.27
CA ILE A 198 -3.69 -1.29 -11.30
C ILE A 198 -4.18 -1.68 -12.70
N TYR A 199 -4.20 -2.98 -13.02
CA TYR A 199 -4.73 -3.51 -14.27
C TYR A 199 -6.18 -3.10 -14.49
N CYS A 200 -7.04 -3.29 -13.48
CA CYS A 200 -8.45 -2.91 -13.55
C CYS A 200 -8.63 -1.42 -13.87
N ARG A 201 -7.71 -0.58 -13.42
CA ARG A 201 -7.74 0.86 -13.69
C ARG A 201 -7.17 1.22 -15.05
N CYS A 202 -6.01 0.66 -15.42
CA CYS A 202 -5.30 1.04 -16.64
C CYS A 202 -4.29 -0.04 -17.03
N ILE A 203 -4.54 -0.72 -18.16
CA ILE A 203 -3.64 -1.74 -18.72
C ILE A 203 -2.25 -1.15 -18.98
N ASN A 204 -2.15 0.02 -19.61
CA ASN A 204 -0.85 0.62 -19.92
C ASN A 204 -0.02 0.94 -18.67
N THR A 205 -0.67 1.27 -17.55
CA THR A 205 0.05 1.47 -16.27
C THR A 205 0.51 0.14 -15.70
N TYR A 206 -0.30 -0.92 -15.83
CA TYR A 206 0.10 -2.27 -15.46
C TYR A 206 1.31 -2.74 -16.29
N ASP A 207 1.26 -2.62 -17.62
CA ASP A 207 2.37 -2.98 -18.52
C ASP A 207 3.65 -2.21 -18.19
N PHE A 208 3.52 -0.94 -17.78
CA PHE A 208 4.68 -0.12 -17.40
C PHE A 208 5.39 -0.62 -16.15
N ILE A 209 4.68 -1.24 -15.21
CA ILE A 209 5.25 -1.77 -13.96
C ILE A 209 5.46 -3.29 -13.98
N GLU A 210 5.03 -3.98 -15.05
CA GLU A 210 4.99 -5.44 -15.13
C GLU A 210 6.35 -6.08 -14.83
N GLN A 211 7.43 -5.56 -15.43
CA GLN A 211 8.77 -6.11 -15.19
C GLN A 211 9.16 -6.04 -13.72
N SER A 212 8.87 -4.93 -13.03
CA SER A 212 9.17 -4.80 -11.60
C SER A 212 8.32 -5.75 -10.74
N ALA A 213 7.09 -6.03 -11.16
CA ALA A 213 6.23 -7.00 -10.49
C ALA A 213 6.73 -8.43 -10.69
N LEU A 214 7.19 -8.78 -11.90
CA LEU A 214 7.79 -10.07 -12.22
C LEU A 214 9.09 -10.28 -11.42
N ASP A 215 9.96 -9.28 -11.36
CA ASP A 215 11.21 -9.34 -10.58
C ASP A 215 10.94 -9.55 -9.09
N LEU A 216 9.88 -8.93 -8.54
CA LEU A 216 9.48 -9.21 -7.17
C LEU A 216 8.92 -10.61 -7.00
N LYS A 217 8.07 -11.07 -7.91
CA LYS A 217 7.49 -12.42 -7.90
C LYS A 217 8.58 -13.48 -7.94
N GLU A 218 9.56 -13.35 -8.84
CA GLU A 218 10.70 -14.24 -8.94
C GLU A 218 11.51 -14.23 -7.64
N TYR A 219 11.75 -13.06 -7.06
CA TYR A 219 12.47 -12.93 -5.80
C TYR A 219 11.74 -13.60 -4.63
N LEU A 220 10.41 -13.58 -4.62
CA LEU A 220 9.61 -14.30 -3.62
C LEU A 220 9.70 -15.81 -3.82
N CYS A 221 9.59 -16.32 -5.07
CA CYS A 221 9.60 -17.74 -5.40
C CYS A 221 10.97 -18.41 -5.21
N THR A 222 12.04 -17.81 -5.73
CA THR A 222 13.40 -18.40 -5.71
C THR A 222 13.94 -18.61 -4.31
N ARG A 223 13.42 -17.91 -3.31
CA ARG A 223 13.90 -18.01 -1.93
C ARG A 223 12.94 -18.71 -0.95
N GLN A 224 11.86 -19.28 -1.45
CA GLN A 224 11.08 -20.26 -0.65
C GLN A 224 11.76 -21.64 -0.59
N ILE A 225 12.59 -21.95 -1.59
CA ILE A 225 13.14 -23.30 -1.81
C ILE A 225 14.54 -23.48 -1.21
N SER A 226 15.32 -22.43 -1.01
CA SER A 226 16.64 -22.56 -0.40
C SER A 226 16.62 -22.05 1.05
N GLN A 227 16.78 -22.96 1.99
CA GLN A 227 17.13 -22.66 3.39
C GLN A 227 18.51 -21.97 3.51
N ASN A 228 19.18 -21.75 2.38
CA ASN A 228 20.47 -21.07 2.30
C ASN A 228 20.26 -19.67 1.68
N PRO A 229 20.50 -18.56 2.40
CA PRO A 229 20.30 -17.20 1.90
C PRO A 229 21.32 -16.73 0.84
N TYR A 230 22.32 -17.53 0.54
CA TYR A 230 23.30 -17.30 -0.53
C TYR A 230 23.30 -18.44 -1.56
N PRO A 231 23.48 -18.12 -2.88
CA PRO A 231 23.72 -19.12 -3.91
C PRO A 231 25.06 -19.80 -3.70
#